data_f93aa05ef0196efd25798047e92aba14
#
_entry.id   f93aa05ef0196efd25798047e92aba14
#
_cell.length_a   1.000
_cell.length_b   1.000
_cell.length_c   1.000
_cell.angle_alpha   90.00
_cell.angle_beta   90.00
_cell.angle_gamma   90.00
#
_symmetry.space_group_name_H-M   'P 1'
#
loop_
_entity.id
_entity.type
_entity.pdbx_description
1 polymer ?
#
loop_
_entity_poly.entity_id
_entity_poly.type
_entity_poly.pdbx_seq_one_letter_code
_entity_poly.pdbx_strand_id
1 'polypeptide(L)'
;MATSEMTAVFAPHGKHLIAGEWVGTEQTFRSEPASGPAHDFSVGTPDLVDRACEAAEAAFWSYGYTTREERAAFLEAIADEIEARGAAITEIGTQETGLPA
;
A
#
# COMPACT_ATOMS: atom_id res chain seq x y z
N MET A 1 -23.96 -1.12 -19.37
CA MET A 1 -23.70 -1.79 -18.96
C MET A 1 -22.61 -2.20 -18.29
N ALA A 2 -22.00 -2.75 -18.60
CA ALA A 2 -20.83 -3.20 -18.00
C ALA A 2 -20.17 -2.33 -17.00
N THR A 3 -20.58 -1.17 -16.95
CA THR A 3 -19.95 -0.21 -16.09
C THR A 3 -19.94 -0.55 -14.66
N SER A 4 -20.99 -1.19 -14.20
CA SER A 4 -21.08 -1.47 -12.78
C SER A 4 -20.02 -2.44 -12.32
N GLU A 5 -19.62 -3.33 -13.18
CA GLU A 5 -18.60 -4.27 -12.79
C GLU A 5 -17.25 -3.62 -12.69
N MET A 6 -17.11 -2.49 -13.34
CA MET A 6 -15.87 -1.76 -13.27
C MET A 6 -15.60 -1.22 -11.89
N THR A 7 -16.63 -1.14 -11.06
CA THR A 7 -16.46 -0.64 -9.72
C THR A 7 -16.16 -1.77 -8.76
N ALA A 8 -15.21 -2.60 -9.12
CA ALA A 8 -14.79 -3.67 -8.23
C ALA A 8 -14.42 -3.09 -6.88
N VAL A 9 -14.90 -3.74 -5.85
CA VAL A 9 -14.57 -3.32 -4.49
C VAL A 9 -13.10 -3.56 -4.24
N PHE A 10 -12.40 -2.54 -3.75
CA PHE A 10 -11.02 -2.70 -3.40
C PHE A 10 -10.88 -3.63 -2.20
N ALA A 11 -10.00 -4.59 -2.29
CA ALA A 11 -9.70 -5.48 -1.18
C ALA A 11 -8.18 -5.56 -1.04
N PRO A 12 -7.63 -5.24 0.13
CA PRO A 12 -6.20 -5.36 0.33
C PRO A 12 -5.79 -6.83 0.34
N HIS A 13 -4.65 -7.14 -0.26
CA HIS A 13 -4.13 -8.51 -0.23
C HIS A 13 -3.26 -8.77 1.00
N GLY A 14 -2.96 -7.75 1.79
CA GLY A 14 -2.28 -7.92 3.06
C GLY A 14 -0.81 -8.27 3.00
N LYS A 15 -0.18 -8.17 1.84
CA LYS A 15 1.24 -8.50 1.70
C LYS A 15 2.11 -7.27 1.85
N HIS A 16 3.39 -7.51 2.09
CA HIS A 16 4.39 -6.44 2.21
C HIS A 16 5.02 -6.15 0.86
N LEU A 17 5.28 -4.88 0.59
CA LEU A 17 6.01 -4.49 -0.63
C LEU A 17 7.46 -4.26 -0.25
N ILE A 18 8.34 -5.13 -0.71
CA ILE A 18 9.77 -5.06 -0.39
C ILE A 18 10.56 -5.21 -1.68
N ALA A 19 11.42 -4.25 -1.96
CA ALA A 19 12.26 -4.25 -3.16
C ALA A 19 11.46 -4.45 -4.44
N GLY A 20 10.27 -3.84 -4.50
CA GLY A 20 9.41 -3.91 -5.67
C GLY A 20 8.61 -5.20 -5.79
N GLU A 21 8.66 -6.07 -4.79
CA GLU A 21 7.94 -7.34 -4.82
C GLU A 21 6.96 -7.46 -3.66
N TRP A 22 5.82 -8.07 -3.92
CA TRP A 22 4.83 -8.35 -2.88
C TRP A 22 5.20 -9.66 -2.18
N VAL A 23 5.39 -9.59 -0.86
CA VAL A 23 5.84 -10.74 -0.06
C VAL A 23 4.83 -11.03 1.04
N GLY A 24 4.26 -12.23 1.01
CA GLY A 24 3.40 -12.69 2.10
C GLY A 24 4.18 -13.55 3.06
N THR A 25 3.60 -13.81 4.24
CA THR A 25 4.18 -14.71 5.23
C THR A 25 3.15 -15.74 5.63
N GLU A 26 3.61 -16.81 6.28
CA GLU A 26 2.69 -17.89 6.69
C GLU A 26 1.73 -17.43 7.77
N GLN A 27 2.20 -16.61 8.68
CA GLN A 27 1.38 -16.14 9.79
C GLN A 27 0.68 -14.85 9.39
N THR A 28 -0.64 -14.79 9.63
CA THR A 28 -1.43 -13.61 9.32
C THR A 28 -2.23 -13.21 10.54
N PHE A 29 -2.71 -11.98 10.53
CA PHE A 29 -3.68 -11.52 11.51
C PHE A 29 -4.84 -10.88 10.73
N ARG A 30 -6.01 -10.85 11.38
CA ARG A 30 -7.22 -10.32 10.76
C ARG A 30 -7.53 -8.96 11.35
N SER A 31 -7.90 -8.02 10.48
CA SER A 31 -8.31 -6.69 10.93
C SER A 31 -9.65 -6.76 11.67
N GLU A 32 -9.94 -5.75 12.47
CA GLU A 32 -11.20 -5.63 13.19
C GLU A 32 -11.84 -4.29 12.84
N PRO A 33 -12.41 -4.19 11.63
CA PRO A 33 -12.98 -2.93 11.17
C PRO A 33 -14.25 -2.57 11.95
N ALA A 34 -14.54 -1.28 12.01
CA ALA A 34 -15.77 -0.81 12.63
C ALA A 34 -16.99 -1.27 11.83
N SER A 35 -16.85 -1.40 10.51
CA SER A 35 -17.89 -1.91 9.63
C SER A 35 -17.27 -2.52 8.40
N GLY A 36 -18.06 -3.28 7.65
CA GLY A 36 -17.56 -3.91 6.42
C GLY A 36 -16.74 -5.16 6.69
N PRO A 37 -16.12 -5.71 5.66
CA PRO A 37 -15.41 -6.98 5.78
C PRO A 37 -14.05 -6.82 6.45
N ALA A 38 -13.65 -7.85 7.21
CA ALA A 38 -12.31 -7.93 7.76
C ALA A 38 -11.38 -8.52 6.69
N HIS A 39 -10.11 -8.22 6.80
CA HIS A 39 -9.09 -8.68 5.85
C HIS A 39 -7.91 -9.26 6.61
N ASP A 40 -7.19 -10.17 5.96
CA ASP A 40 -6.01 -10.80 6.54
C ASP A 40 -4.75 -10.08 6.08
N PHE A 41 -3.83 -9.90 7.01
CA PHE A 41 -2.57 -9.22 6.74
C PHE A 41 -1.42 -10.09 7.21
N SER A 42 -0.35 -10.13 6.42
CA SER A 42 0.84 -10.92 6.77
C SER A 42 1.55 -10.31 7.96
N VAL A 43 1.90 -11.15 8.92
CA VAL A 43 2.72 -10.72 10.06
C VAL A 43 4.16 -10.56 9.55
N GLY A 44 4.78 -9.42 9.84
CA GLY A 44 6.16 -9.19 9.46
C GLY A 44 7.10 -10.06 10.29
N THR A 45 8.29 -10.31 9.73
CA THR A 45 9.32 -11.08 10.42
C THR A 45 10.59 -10.26 10.49
N PRO A 46 11.50 -10.57 11.44
CA PRO A 46 12.79 -9.88 11.48
C PRO A 46 13.57 -10.03 10.17
N ASP A 47 13.46 -11.18 9.52
CA ASP A 47 14.12 -11.41 8.24
C ASP A 47 13.61 -10.46 7.16
N LEU A 48 12.29 -10.24 7.11
CA LEU A 48 11.71 -9.29 6.16
C LEU A 48 12.13 -7.87 6.45
N VAL A 49 12.24 -7.50 7.74
CA VAL A 49 12.71 -6.17 8.11
C VAL A 49 14.14 -5.97 7.63
N ASP A 50 15.00 -6.97 7.81
CA ASP A 50 16.38 -6.91 7.34
C ASP A 50 16.44 -6.74 5.83
N ARG A 51 15.62 -7.50 5.10
CA ARG A 51 15.56 -7.39 3.64
C ARG A 51 15.09 -6.01 3.20
N ALA A 52 14.12 -5.45 3.89
CA ALA A 52 13.61 -4.11 3.56
C ALA A 52 14.70 -3.06 3.80
N CYS A 53 15.44 -3.17 4.89
CA CYS A 53 16.53 -2.25 5.20
C CYS A 53 17.65 -2.36 4.17
N GLU A 54 18.01 -3.57 3.76
CA GLU A 54 19.02 -3.78 2.74
C GLU A 54 18.61 -3.17 1.40
N ALA A 55 17.34 -3.36 1.03
CA ALA A 55 16.82 -2.80 -0.22
C ALA A 55 16.83 -1.28 -0.17
N ALA A 56 16.45 -0.69 0.97
CA ALA A 56 16.44 0.75 1.14
C ALA A 56 17.87 1.31 1.07
N GLU A 57 18.84 0.63 1.69
CA GLU A 57 20.25 1.03 1.64
C GLU A 57 20.75 1.01 0.20
N ALA A 58 20.44 -0.05 -0.52
CA ALA A 58 20.85 -0.16 -1.92
C ALA A 58 20.24 0.94 -2.78
N ALA A 59 18.97 1.26 -2.56
CA ALA A 59 18.25 2.27 -3.32
C ALA A 59 18.75 3.68 -3.02
N PHE A 60 19.31 3.91 -1.85
CA PHE A 60 19.79 5.23 -1.43
C PHE A 60 20.78 5.81 -2.44
N TRP A 61 21.71 4.99 -2.90
CA TRP A 61 22.78 5.48 -3.77
C TRP A 61 22.25 5.95 -5.13
N SER A 62 21.38 5.18 -5.76
CA SER A 62 20.84 5.60 -7.05
C SER A 62 19.85 6.75 -6.89
N TYR A 63 18.97 6.67 -5.89
CA TYR A 63 17.97 7.71 -5.70
C TYR A 63 18.63 9.04 -5.29
N GLY A 64 19.68 8.98 -4.50
CA GLY A 64 20.39 10.17 -4.04
C GLY A 64 21.05 10.97 -5.16
N TYR A 65 21.30 10.33 -6.30
CA TYR A 65 21.89 11.01 -7.45
C TYR A 65 20.86 11.49 -8.47
N THR A 66 19.58 11.34 -8.19
CA THR A 66 18.55 11.89 -9.08
C THR A 66 18.51 13.42 -8.95
N THR A 67 18.02 14.08 -9.98
CA THR A 67 17.90 15.53 -9.97
C THR A 67 16.70 15.95 -9.14
N ARG A 68 16.63 17.24 -8.80
CA ARG A 68 15.48 17.79 -8.10
C ARG A 68 14.21 17.63 -8.93
N GLU A 69 14.33 17.83 -10.23
CA GLU A 69 13.21 17.69 -11.16
C GLU A 69 12.69 16.25 -11.17
N GLU A 70 13.61 15.28 -11.17
CA GLU A 70 13.22 13.88 -11.13
C GLU A 70 12.50 13.53 -9.83
N ARG A 71 12.99 14.04 -8.70
CA ARG A 71 12.34 13.79 -7.41
C ARG A 71 10.99 14.48 -7.33
N ALA A 72 10.88 15.70 -7.88
CA ALA A 72 9.59 16.38 -7.92
C ALA A 72 8.58 15.61 -8.74
N ALA A 73 9.00 15.11 -9.92
CA ALA A 73 8.13 14.31 -10.77
C ALA A 73 7.68 13.03 -10.07
N PHE A 74 8.58 12.40 -9.30
CA PHE A 74 8.23 11.21 -8.54
C PHE A 74 7.16 11.50 -7.50
N LEU A 75 7.33 12.59 -6.74
CA LEU A 75 6.35 12.96 -5.72
C LEU A 75 5.01 13.34 -6.34
N GLU A 76 5.02 14.01 -7.49
CA GLU A 76 3.78 14.34 -8.20
C GLU A 76 3.08 13.08 -8.69
N ALA A 77 3.84 12.10 -9.17
CA ALA A 77 3.28 10.83 -9.58
C ALA A 77 2.61 10.10 -8.42
N ILE A 78 3.23 10.15 -7.23
CA ILE A 78 2.63 9.57 -6.04
C ILE A 78 1.29 10.25 -5.72
N ALA A 79 1.27 11.59 -5.80
CA ALA A 79 0.04 12.34 -5.54
C ALA A 79 -1.05 11.96 -6.53
N ASP A 80 -0.71 11.83 -7.80
CA ASP A 80 -1.66 11.44 -8.84
C ASP A 80 -2.24 10.05 -8.57
N GLU A 81 -1.39 9.11 -8.14
CA GLU A 81 -1.84 7.76 -7.84
C GLU A 81 -2.79 7.73 -6.63
N ILE A 82 -2.49 8.54 -5.62
CA ILE A 82 -3.36 8.65 -4.45
C ILE A 82 -4.71 9.25 -4.85
N GLU A 83 -4.68 10.31 -5.66
CA GLU A 83 -5.92 10.94 -6.14
C GLU A 83 -6.76 9.97 -6.94
N ALA A 84 -6.12 9.18 -7.80
CA ALA A 84 -6.83 8.21 -8.63
C ALA A 84 -7.54 7.14 -7.79
N ARG A 85 -7.05 6.89 -6.58
CA ARG A 85 -7.59 5.89 -5.67
C ARG A 85 -8.34 6.48 -4.49
N GLY A 86 -8.62 7.79 -4.54
CA GLY A 86 -9.19 8.51 -3.40
C GLY A 86 -10.46 7.90 -2.84
N ALA A 87 -11.39 7.50 -3.72
CA ALA A 87 -12.64 6.92 -3.27
C ALA A 87 -12.44 5.62 -2.50
N ALA A 88 -11.56 4.74 -3.01
CA ALA A 88 -11.29 3.47 -2.34
C ALA A 88 -10.59 3.69 -0.99
N ILE A 89 -9.67 4.63 -0.94
CA ILE A 89 -8.95 4.96 0.29
C ILE A 89 -9.92 5.47 1.34
N THR A 90 -10.80 6.38 0.95
CA THR A 90 -11.79 6.95 1.86
C THR A 90 -12.74 5.87 2.38
N GLU A 91 -13.20 5.01 1.49
CA GLU A 91 -14.14 3.97 1.88
C GLU A 91 -13.52 3.00 2.89
N ILE A 92 -12.33 2.51 2.60
CA ILE A 92 -11.71 1.55 3.52
C ILE A 92 -11.32 2.23 4.83
N GLY A 93 -10.91 3.49 4.78
CA GLY A 93 -10.61 4.25 5.99
C GLY A 93 -11.82 4.41 6.89
N THR A 94 -12.97 4.70 6.29
CA THR A 94 -14.21 4.83 7.04
C THR A 94 -14.63 3.49 7.66
N GLN A 95 -14.50 2.42 6.90
CA GLN A 95 -14.84 1.08 7.42
C GLN A 95 -13.93 0.68 8.57
N GLU A 96 -12.64 0.94 8.46
CA GLU A 96 -11.68 0.52 9.48
C GLU A 96 -11.81 1.33 10.76
N THR A 97 -12.03 2.62 10.65
CA THR A 97 -11.95 3.52 11.80
C THR A 97 -13.33 3.92 12.36
N GLY A 98 -14.37 3.85 11.55
CA GLY A 98 -15.69 4.36 11.94
C GLY A 98 -15.78 5.88 11.84
N LEU A 99 -14.75 6.54 11.34
CA LEU A 99 -14.78 8.00 11.17
C LEU A 99 -15.56 8.36 9.91
N PRO A 100 -16.18 9.55 9.86
CA PRO A 100 -16.86 9.99 8.65
C PRO A 100 -15.89 10.22 7.50
N ALA A 101 -16.45 10.11 6.28
CA ALA A 101 -15.67 10.28 5.06
C ALA A 101 -15.15 11.70 4.88
#